data_c8e85ecb518d1e58cf73b2fafb9caae3
#
_entry.id   c8e85ecb518d1e58cf73b2fafb9caae3
#
_cell.length_a   1.000
_cell.length_b   1.000
_cell.length_c   1.000
_cell.angle_alpha   90.00
_cell.angle_beta   90.00
_cell.angle_gamma   90.00
#
_symmetry.space_group_name_H-M   'P 1'
#
loop_
_entity.id
_entity.type
_entity.pdbx_description
1 polymer ?
#
loop_
_entity_poly.entity_id
_entity_poly.type
_entity_poly.pdbx_seq_one_letter_code
_entity_poly.pdbx_strand_id
1 'polypeptide(L)'
;MDKTEKLTLRECLLGDRAFYRHVLLVVLPIIVQNTLTNVVSLLDNVMVGQVGTLPMSGVAVVGQLLFVYNLAIWGSTSGAGIFGAQFYGRGDMDGVRHTFRFKLLVSTAITAAAIMLFLAAGPALIGAYISADTSPADANATLDYAWGYLRIMLVGLVPFDLTQCYAGTLRESGQTVLPMKASMLAMVVNFIFNALLICLLYTSPSPRDMRR
;
A
#
# COMPACT_ATOMS: atom_id res chain seq x y z
N MET A 1 -12.90 18.36 48.45
CA MET A 1 -11.66 19.18 48.38
C MET A 1 -10.89 18.68 47.19
N ASP A 2 -11.01 19.45 46.13
CA ASP A 2 -10.45 19.17 44.80
C ASP A 2 -8.93 19.44 44.83
N LYS A 3 -8.13 18.38 44.78
CA LYS A 3 -6.69 18.48 44.49
C LYS A 3 -6.54 18.53 42.96
N THR A 4 -6.75 19.69 42.38
CA THR A 4 -6.17 20.02 41.09
C THR A 4 -4.65 20.08 41.25
N GLU A 5 -4.01 18.94 41.16
CA GLU A 5 -2.55 18.81 41.05
C GLU A 5 -2.13 19.60 39.81
N LYS A 6 -1.45 20.75 40.05
CA LYS A 6 -0.88 21.55 38.95
C LYS A 6 0.19 20.70 38.27
N LEU A 7 -0.20 19.98 37.21
CA LEU A 7 0.72 19.28 36.34
C LEU A 7 1.84 20.24 35.91
N THR A 8 3.05 19.92 36.21
CA THR A 8 4.23 20.69 35.77
C THR A 8 4.25 20.67 34.23
N LEU A 9 4.63 21.77 33.58
CA LEU A 9 4.78 21.82 32.09
C LEU A 9 5.57 20.62 31.53
N ARG A 10 6.52 20.11 32.29
CA ARG A 10 7.29 18.92 31.96
C ARG A 10 6.43 17.65 31.96
N GLU A 11 5.50 17.48 32.88
CA GLU A 11 4.57 16.34 32.96
C GLU A 11 3.47 16.41 31.91
N CYS A 12 3.11 17.63 31.46
CA CYS A 12 2.21 17.83 30.33
C CYS A 12 2.86 17.54 28.97
N LEU A 13 4.17 17.79 28.82
CA LEU A 13 4.89 17.67 27.55
C LEU A 13 5.66 16.37 27.40
N LEU A 14 6.08 15.74 28.50
CA LEU A 14 6.85 14.52 28.49
C LEU A 14 6.04 13.43 29.22
N GLY A 15 5.68 12.39 28.48
CA GLY A 15 5.08 11.20 29.06
C GLY A 15 6.07 10.46 30.00
N ASP A 16 5.55 9.59 30.83
CA ASP A 16 6.38 8.75 31.71
C ASP A 16 7.10 7.62 30.91
N ARG A 17 8.00 6.92 31.58
CA ARG A 17 8.76 5.82 30.95
C ARG A 17 7.85 4.68 30.48
N ALA A 18 6.73 4.44 31.16
CA ALA A 18 5.78 3.40 30.79
C ALA A 18 5.06 3.77 29.48
N PHE A 19 4.69 5.04 29.33
CA PHE A 19 4.10 5.58 28.09
C PHE A 19 5.05 5.38 26.90
N TYR A 20 6.31 5.82 26.99
CA TYR A 20 7.27 5.67 25.89
C TYR A 20 7.57 4.21 25.55
N ARG A 21 7.64 3.33 26.56
CA ARG A 21 7.79 1.89 26.33
C ARG A 21 6.59 1.34 25.54
N HIS A 22 5.38 1.72 25.91
CA HIS A 22 4.18 1.27 25.21
C HIS A 22 4.14 1.80 23.77
N VAL A 23 4.42 3.08 23.57
CA VAL A 23 4.52 3.70 22.23
C VAL A 23 5.55 2.96 21.36
N LEU A 24 6.74 2.67 21.88
CA LEU A 24 7.77 1.97 21.13
C LEU A 24 7.35 0.56 20.74
N LEU A 25 6.67 -0.19 21.61
CA LEU A 25 6.16 -1.53 21.32
C LEU A 25 5.14 -1.54 20.19
N VAL A 26 4.35 -0.46 20.06
CA VAL A 26 3.35 -0.33 18.99
C VAL A 26 3.98 0.21 17.69
N VAL A 27 4.83 1.22 17.81
CA VAL A 27 5.37 1.96 16.65
C VAL A 27 6.50 1.19 15.96
N LEU A 28 7.37 0.51 16.72
CA LEU A 28 8.51 -0.20 16.14
C LEU A 28 8.12 -1.25 15.08
N PRO A 29 7.14 -2.14 15.32
CA PRO A 29 6.67 -3.07 14.30
C PRO A 29 6.16 -2.38 13.03
N ILE A 30 5.48 -1.23 13.17
CA ILE A 30 4.96 -0.46 12.04
C ILE A 30 6.12 0.15 11.23
N ILE A 31 7.12 0.72 11.89
CA ILE A 31 8.31 1.26 11.22
C ILE A 31 9.04 0.16 10.46
N VAL A 32 9.30 -0.98 11.10
CA VAL A 32 9.95 -2.13 10.45
C VAL A 32 9.16 -2.58 9.22
N GLN A 33 7.84 -2.74 9.35
CA GLN A 33 6.97 -3.11 8.23
C GLN A 33 7.08 -2.12 7.06
N ASN A 34 6.95 -0.82 7.33
CA ASN A 34 7.00 0.21 6.29
C ASN A 34 8.37 0.29 5.62
N THR A 35 9.45 0.18 6.39
CA THR A 35 10.82 0.17 5.85
C THR A 35 11.04 -1.03 4.93
N LEU A 36 10.65 -2.22 5.36
CA LEU A 36 10.76 -3.43 4.52
C LEU A 36 9.93 -3.30 3.24
N THR A 37 8.69 -2.81 3.32
CA THR A 37 7.84 -2.58 2.14
C THR A 37 8.51 -1.63 1.14
N ASN A 38 9.11 -0.53 1.61
CA ASN A 38 9.81 0.42 0.75
C ASN A 38 11.05 -0.20 0.09
N VAL A 39 11.83 -1.01 0.84
CA VAL A 39 12.99 -1.73 0.28
C VAL A 39 12.56 -2.70 -0.80
N VAL A 40 11.49 -3.47 -0.59
CA VAL A 40 10.96 -4.40 -1.62
C VAL A 40 10.49 -3.64 -2.85
N SER A 41 9.74 -2.55 -2.68
CA SER A 41 9.31 -1.72 -3.81
C SER A 41 10.48 -1.14 -4.62
N LEU A 42 11.58 -0.80 -3.94
CA LEU A 42 12.78 -0.34 -4.60
C LEU A 42 13.44 -1.47 -5.42
N LEU A 43 13.52 -2.68 -4.85
CA LEU A 43 14.01 -3.86 -5.57
C LEU A 43 13.12 -4.20 -6.77
N ASP A 44 11.81 -4.17 -6.63
CA ASP A 44 10.86 -4.39 -7.72
C ASP A 44 11.09 -3.40 -8.87
N ASN A 45 11.28 -2.10 -8.56
CA ASN A 45 11.56 -1.09 -9.57
C ASN A 45 12.90 -1.34 -10.30
N VAL A 46 13.94 -1.76 -9.56
CA VAL A 46 15.24 -2.12 -10.18
C VAL A 46 15.07 -3.34 -11.11
N MET A 47 14.31 -4.34 -10.69
CA MET A 47 14.07 -5.54 -11.49
C MET A 47 13.25 -5.23 -12.75
N VAL A 48 12.20 -4.42 -12.65
CA VAL A 48 11.40 -3.97 -13.80
C VAL A 48 12.24 -3.12 -14.75
N GLY A 49 13.17 -2.30 -14.22
CA GLY A 49 14.11 -1.52 -15.05
C GLY A 49 14.99 -2.35 -15.99
N GLN A 50 15.26 -3.62 -15.65
CA GLN A 50 16.01 -4.54 -16.51
C GLN A 50 15.21 -5.04 -17.71
N VAL A 51 13.87 -4.99 -17.65
CA VAL A 51 12.97 -5.42 -18.74
C VAL A 51 12.97 -4.43 -19.91
N GLY A 52 13.25 -3.16 -19.65
CA GLY A 52 13.34 -2.10 -20.66
C GLY A 52 12.72 -0.79 -20.19
N THR A 53 13.04 0.28 -20.91
CA THR A 53 12.61 1.65 -20.56
C THR A 53 11.11 1.88 -20.75
N LEU A 54 10.53 1.38 -21.84
CA LEU A 54 9.10 1.56 -22.15
C LEU A 54 8.20 0.81 -21.15
N PRO A 55 8.42 -0.49 -20.83
CA PRO A 55 7.70 -1.19 -19.76
C PRO A 55 7.84 -0.48 -18.41
N MET A 56 9.06 -0.02 -18.06
CA MET A 56 9.32 0.69 -16.81
C MET A 56 8.50 1.99 -16.72
N SER A 57 8.45 2.76 -17.81
CA SER A 57 7.64 3.98 -17.89
C SER A 57 6.15 3.68 -17.71
N GLY A 58 5.66 2.61 -18.34
CA GLY A 58 4.27 2.16 -18.17
C GLY A 58 3.93 1.79 -16.73
N VAL A 59 4.78 1.01 -16.07
CA VAL A 59 4.61 0.66 -14.64
C VAL A 59 4.66 1.90 -13.75
N ALA A 60 5.56 2.85 -14.02
CA ALA A 60 5.66 4.09 -13.25
C ALA A 60 4.38 4.93 -13.33
N VAL A 61 3.80 5.08 -14.53
CA VAL A 61 2.53 5.81 -14.72
C VAL A 61 1.39 5.14 -13.97
N VAL A 62 1.25 3.82 -14.06
CA VAL A 62 0.23 3.08 -13.31
C VAL A 62 0.47 3.20 -11.81
N GLY A 63 1.72 3.20 -11.37
CA GLY A 63 2.10 3.45 -9.97
C GLY A 63 1.54 4.77 -9.43
N GLN A 64 1.58 5.85 -10.22
CA GLN A 64 1.00 7.15 -9.84
C GLN A 64 -0.54 7.08 -9.70
N LEU A 65 -1.21 6.40 -10.61
CA LEU A 65 -2.67 6.20 -10.53
C LEU A 65 -3.05 5.39 -9.28
N LEU A 66 -2.32 4.30 -9.02
CA LEU A 66 -2.53 3.47 -7.84
C LEU A 66 -2.16 4.18 -6.55
N PHE A 67 -1.20 5.13 -6.58
CA PHE A 67 -0.87 5.96 -5.42
C PHE A 67 -2.07 6.80 -4.97
N VAL A 68 -2.79 7.42 -5.91
CA VAL A 68 -4.01 8.20 -5.60
C VAL A 68 -5.08 7.29 -4.97
N TYR A 69 -5.28 6.09 -5.53
CA TYR A 69 -6.19 5.09 -4.95
C TYR A 69 -5.75 4.70 -3.53
N ASN A 70 -4.47 4.39 -3.32
CA ASN A 70 -3.93 4.05 -1.99
C ASN A 70 -4.17 5.18 -0.97
N LEU A 71 -4.00 6.43 -1.38
CA LEU A 71 -4.23 7.59 -0.52
C LEU A 71 -5.72 7.69 -0.10
N ALA A 72 -6.65 7.42 -1.02
CA ALA A 72 -8.08 7.41 -0.73
C ALA A 72 -8.45 6.28 0.26
N ILE A 73 -7.93 5.06 0.05
CA ILE A 73 -8.15 3.93 0.98
C ILE A 73 -7.54 4.22 2.34
N TRP A 74 -6.30 4.71 2.38
CA TRP A 74 -5.63 5.04 3.64
C TRP A 74 -6.37 6.15 4.40
N GLY A 75 -6.82 7.20 3.73
CA GLY A 75 -7.58 8.29 4.34
C GLY A 75 -8.91 7.81 4.92
N SER A 76 -9.68 7.01 4.16
CA SER A 76 -10.97 6.50 4.60
C SER A 76 -10.84 5.53 5.77
N THR A 77 -9.89 4.59 5.71
CA THR A 77 -9.66 3.60 6.78
C THR A 77 -9.11 4.24 8.04
N SER A 78 -8.18 5.20 7.92
CA SER A 78 -7.60 5.92 9.07
C SER A 78 -8.61 6.84 9.74
N GLY A 79 -9.45 7.55 8.96
CA GLY A 79 -10.50 8.41 9.50
C GLY A 79 -11.50 7.64 10.36
N ALA A 80 -11.99 6.51 9.86
CA ALA A 80 -12.87 5.62 10.64
C ALA A 80 -12.12 4.96 11.81
N GLY A 81 -10.82 4.70 11.66
CA GLY A 81 -9.97 4.06 12.65
C GLY A 81 -9.86 4.82 13.98
N ILE A 82 -9.95 6.15 13.94
CA ILE A 82 -9.95 6.99 15.16
C ILE A 82 -11.09 6.57 16.11
N PHE A 83 -12.28 6.35 15.56
CA PHE A 83 -13.42 5.88 16.34
C PHE A 83 -13.24 4.44 16.81
N GLY A 84 -12.68 3.56 15.95
CA GLY A 84 -12.36 2.19 16.30
C GLY A 84 -11.43 2.08 17.51
N ALA A 85 -10.36 2.87 17.52
CA ALA A 85 -9.42 2.94 18.64
C ALA A 85 -10.09 3.48 19.94
N GLN A 86 -10.98 4.48 19.83
CA GLN A 86 -11.71 5.01 20.98
C GLN A 86 -12.71 3.99 21.56
N PHE A 87 -13.44 3.25 20.72
CA PHE A 87 -14.33 2.17 21.18
C PHE A 87 -13.54 1.06 21.84
N TYR A 88 -12.42 0.68 21.22
CA TYR A 88 -11.54 -0.35 21.79
C TYR A 88 -10.99 0.07 23.17
N GLY A 89 -10.52 1.32 23.30
CA GLY A 89 -10.02 1.85 24.58
C GLY A 89 -11.08 1.91 25.70
N ARG A 90 -12.37 1.97 25.34
CA ARG A 90 -13.51 1.89 26.28
C ARG A 90 -14.00 0.47 26.55
N GLY A 91 -13.44 -0.55 25.87
CA GLY A 91 -13.90 -1.92 25.96
C GLY A 91 -15.21 -2.21 25.21
N ASP A 92 -15.70 -1.26 24.40
CA ASP A 92 -16.91 -1.40 23.60
C ASP A 92 -16.61 -2.17 22.29
N MET A 93 -16.73 -3.49 22.35
CA MET A 93 -16.46 -4.35 21.19
C MET A 93 -17.56 -4.25 20.12
N ASP A 94 -18.76 -3.86 20.45
CA ASP A 94 -19.82 -3.65 19.46
C ASP A 94 -19.57 -2.38 18.66
N GLY A 95 -19.10 -1.31 19.31
CA GLY A 95 -18.63 -0.11 18.64
C GLY A 95 -17.45 -0.39 17.68
N VAL A 96 -16.49 -1.23 18.08
CA VAL A 96 -15.38 -1.68 17.19
C VAL A 96 -15.93 -2.43 15.97
N ARG A 97 -16.89 -3.36 16.15
CA ARG A 97 -17.50 -4.10 15.04
C ARG A 97 -18.26 -3.18 14.07
N HIS A 98 -19.00 -2.21 14.60
CA HIS A 98 -19.70 -1.23 13.77
C HIS A 98 -18.74 -0.37 12.97
N THR A 99 -17.67 0.10 13.60
CA THR A 99 -16.61 0.87 12.92
C THR A 99 -15.92 0.04 11.84
N PHE A 100 -15.62 -1.24 12.09
CA PHE A 100 -15.05 -2.13 11.10
C PHE A 100 -15.98 -2.34 9.89
N ARG A 101 -17.27 -2.58 10.13
CA ARG A 101 -18.27 -2.71 9.05
C ARG A 101 -18.38 -1.44 8.22
N PHE A 102 -18.41 -0.28 8.86
CA PHE A 102 -18.44 1.00 8.18
C PHE A 102 -17.18 1.20 7.33
N LYS A 103 -16.01 0.94 7.88
CA LYS A 103 -14.72 0.98 7.20
C LYS A 103 -14.73 0.10 5.95
N LEU A 104 -15.17 -1.15 6.09
CA LEU A 104 -15.26 -2.11 4.99
C LEU A 104 -16.21 -1.64 3.89
N LEU A 105 -17.39 -1.13 4.24
CA LEU A 105 -18.36 -0.63 3.26
C LEU A 105 -17.82 0.56 2.47
N VAL A 106 -17.23 1.55 3.17
CA VAL A 106 -16.70 2.76 2.52
C VAL A 106 -15.50 2.42 1.64
N SER A 107 -14.56 1.62 2.12
CA SER A 107 -13.37 1.25 1.36
C SER A 107 -13.71 0.38 0.14
N THR A 108 -14.64 -0.58 0.29
CA THR A 108 -15.15 -1.38 -0.84
C THR A 108 -15.87 -0.51 -1.87
N ALA A 109 -16.64 0.49 -1.44
CA ALA A 109 -17.27 1.44 -2.36
C ALA A 109 -16.24 2.26 -3.13
N ILE A 110 -15.19 2.75 -2.46
CA ILE A 110 -14.06 3.45 -3.09
C ILE A 110 -13.34 2.52 -4.08
N THR A 111 -13.09 1.28 -3.71
CA THR A 111 -12.43 0.28 -4.57
C THR A 111 -13.28 -0.02 -5.80
N ALA A 112 -14.58 -0.21 -5.65
CA ALA A 112 -15.49 -0.42 -6.77
C ALA A 112 -15.52 0.80 -7.71
N ALA A 113 -15.61 2.01 -7.16
CA ALA A 113 -15.56 3.25 -7.92
C ALA A 113 -14.23 3.42 -8.68
N ALA A 114 -13.10 3.10 -8.04
CA ALA A 114 -11.78 3.14 -8.65
C ALA A 114 -11.65 2.12 -9.79
N ILE A 115 -12.11 0.89 -9.60
CA ILE A 115 -12.12 -0.14 -10.66
C ILE A 115 -12.97 0.32 -11.85
N MET A 116 -14.17 0.83 -11.60
CA MET A 116 -15.03 1.36 -12.68
C MET A 116 -14.37 2.53 -13.42
N LEU A 117 -13.76 3.47 -12.69
CA LEU A 117 -13.05 4.60 -13.28
C LEU A 117 -11.87 4.14 -14.13
N PHE A 118 -11.05 3.24 -13.62
CA PHE A 118 -9.89 2.73 -14.35
C PHE A 118 -10.26 1.89 -15.57
N LEU A 119 -11.35 1.13 -15.51
CA LEU A 119 -11.85 0.41 -16.67
C LEU A 119 -12.45 1.34 -17.73
N ALA A 120 -13.16 2.40 -17.32
CA ALA A 120 -13.81 3.33 -18.24
C ALA A 120 -12.83 4.36 -18.84
N ALA A 121 -11.90 4.89 -18.05
CA ALA A 121 -11.05 6.01 -18.43
C ALA A 121 -9.54 5.69 -18.37
N GLY A 122 -9.14 4.44 -18.12
CA GLY A 122 -7.74 4.03 -17.93
C GLY A 122 -6.81 4.49 -19.04
N PRO A 123 -7.10 4.21 -20.34
CA PRO A 123 -6.24 4.67 -21.42
C PRO A 123 -6.09 6.20 -21.49
N ALA A 124 -7.16 6.95 -21.21
CA ALA A 124 -7.11 8.41 -21.19
C ALA A 124 -6.30 8.94 -20.00
N LEU A 125 -6.47 8.33 -18.82
CA LEU A 125 -5.70 8.67 -17.62
C LEU A 125 -4.20 8.37 -17.81
N ILE A 126 -3.85 7.23 -18.39
CA ILE A 126 -2.47 6.88 -18.71
C ILE A 126 -1.90 7.86 -19.74
N GLY A 127 -2.66 8.15 -20.81
CA GLY A 127 -2.24 9.08 -21.84
C GLY A 127 -1.95 10.49 -21.34
N ALA A 128 -2.69 10.96 -20.32
CA ALA A 128 -2.44 12.26 -19.69
C ALA A 128 -1.07 12.36 -18.95
N TYR A 129 -0.48 11.23 -18.58
CA TYR A 129 0.86 11.18 -17.96
C TYR A 129 2.00 11.04 -18.97
N ILE A 130 1.70 10.67 -20.22
CA ILE A 130 2.72 10.53 -21.27
C ILE A 130 3.06 11.92 -21.79
N SER A 131 4.36 12.28 -21.79
CA SER A 131 4.82 13.59 -22.23
C SER A 131 4.51 13.83 -23.71
N ALA A 132 4.12 15.05 -24.06
CA ALA A 132 3.85 15.45 -25.42
C ALA A 132 5.07 15.35 -26.37
N ASP A 133 6.28 15.38 -25.82
CA ASP A 133 7.54 15.25 -26.57
C ASP A 133 7.93 13.79 -26.89
N THR A 134 7.15 12.80 -26.40
CA THR A 134 7.40 11.39 -26.68
C THR A 134 7.00 11.05 -28.11
N SER A 135 7.83 10.24 -28.81
CA SER A 135 7.48 9.81 -30.17
C SER A 135 6.14 9.06 -30.17
N PRO A 136 5.29 9.23 -31.20
CA PRO A 136 3.97 8.54 -31.23
C PRO A 136 4.06 7.02 -31.10
N ALA A 137 5.14 6.40 -31.59
CA ALA A 137 5.39 4.97 -31.49
C ALA A 137 5.68 4.55 -30.06
N ASP A 138 6.55 5.29 -29.36
CA ASP A 138 6.91 5.01 -27.95
C ASP A 138 5.73 5.32 -27.01
N ALA A 139 4.95 6.36 -27.29
CA ALA A 139 3.77 6.72 -26.54
C ALA A 139 2.72 5.58 -26.58
N ASN A 140 2.44 5.05 -27.78
CA ASN A 140 1.52 3.93 -27.95
C ASN A 140 2.04 2.65 -27.26
N ALA A 141 3.32 2.34 -27.42
CA ALA A 141 3.91 1.18 -26.75
C ALA A 141 3.88 1.31 -25.22
N THR A 142 4.18 2.48 -24.68
CA THR A 142 4.09 2.75 -23.23
C THR A 142 2.64 2.61 -22.74
N LEU A 143 1.67 3.11 -23.51
CA LEU A 143 0.25 2.99 -23.18
C LEU A 143 -0.19 1.52 -23.14
N ASP A 144 0.22 0.71 -24.12
CA ASP A 144 -0.12 -0.72 -24.18
C ASP A 144 0.46 -1.49 -22.98
N TYR A 145 1.73 -1.25 -22.63
CA TYR A 145 2.34 -1.85 -21.44
C TYR A 145 1.65 -1.40 -20.16
N ALA A 146 1.38 -0.11 -20.01
CA ALA A 146 0.70 0.45 -18.85
C ALA A 146 -0.72 -0.11 -18.71
N TRP A 147 -1.48 -0.17 -19.82
CA TRP A 147 -2.84 -0.68 -19.80
C TRP A 147 -2.90 -2.17 -19.48
N GLY A 148 -2.02 -2.97 -20.08
CA GLY A 148 -1.89 -4.39 -19.75
C GLY A 148 -1.59 -4.61 -18.27
N TYR A 149 -0.63 -3.86 -17.72
CA TYR A 149 -0.26 -3.94 -16.31
C TYR A 149 -1.41 -3.48 -15.38
N LEU A 150 -2.06 -2.35 -15.69
CA LEU A 150 -3.19 -1.84 -14.89
C LEU A 150 -4.32 -2.87 -14.79
N ARG A 151 -4.70 -3.52 -15.90
CA ARG A 151 -5.77 -4.53 -15.91
C ARG A 151 -5.49 -5.70 -14.96
N ILE A 152 -4.24 -6.13 -14.86
CA ILE A 152 -3.83 -7.18 -13.91
C ILE A 152 -3.92 -6.65 -12.49
N MET A 153 -3.45 -5.42 -12.24
CA MET A 153 -3.46 -4.80 -10.93
C MET A 153 -4.88 -4.56 -10.38
N LEU A 154 -5.88 -4.32 -11.24
CA LEU A 154 -7.28 -4.14 -10.82
C LEU A 154 -7.81 -5.35 -10.04
N VAL A 155 -7.41 -6.57 -10.41
CA VAL A 155 -7.79 -7.79 -9.68
C VAL A 155 -7.21 -7.77 -8.25
N GLY A 156 -6.01 -7.22 -8.10
CA GLY A 156 -5.32 -7.09 -6.81
C GLY A 156 -5.90 -6.03 -5.87
N LEU A 157 -6.70 -5.08 -6.38
CA LEU A 157 -7.25 -4.00 -5.54
C LEU A 157 -8.23 -4.51 -4.48
N VAL A 158 -9.03 -5.53 -4.79
CA VAL A 158 -10.02 -6.09 -3.86
C VAL A 158 -9.34 -6.75 -2.65
N PRO A 159 -8.41 -7.73 -2.82
CA PRO A 159 -7.71 -8.31 -1.67
C PRO A 159 -6.83 -7.27 -0.95
N PHE A 160 -6.30 -6.27 -1.65
CA PHE A 160 -5.57 -5.17 -1.02
C PHE A 160 -6.45 -4.37 -0.07
N ASP A 161 -7.65 -3.95 -0.51
CA ASP A 161 -8.63 -3.24 0.29
C ASP A 161 -8.99 -4.00 1.58
N LEU A 162 -9.34 -5.28 1.45
CA LEU A 162 -9.63 -6.14 2.60
C LEU A 162 -8.46 -6.18 3.58
N THR A 163 -7.23 -6.35 3.05
CA THR A 163 -6.02 -6.39 3.87
C THR A 163 -5.82 -5.08 4.64
N GLN A 164 -6.04 -3.93 4.01
CA GLN A 164 -5.91 -2.62 4.67
C GLN A 164 -6.96 -2.43 5.79
N CYS A 165 -8.21 -2.86 5.57
CA CYS A 165 -9.25 -2.80 6.59
C CYS A 165 -8.93 -3.67 7.82
N TYR A 166 -8.53 -4.92 7.60
CA TYR A 166 -8.15 -5.83 8.69
C TYR A 166 -6.89 -5.38 9.42
N ALA A 167 -5.83 -5.05 8.67
CA ALA A 167 -4.57 -4.61 9.26
C ALA A 167 -4.73 -3.29 10.03
N GLY A 168 -5.53 -2.35 9.52
CA GLY A 168 -5.87 -1.10 10.19
C GLY A 168 -6.56 -1.36 11.53
N THR A 169 -7.60 -2.20 11.54
CA THR A 169 -8.35 -2.53 12.76
C THR A 169 -7.49 -3.25 13.81
N LEU A 170 -6.60 -4.14 13.38
CA LEU A 170 -5.65 -4.79 14.29
C LEU A 170 -4.67 -3.77 14.92
N ARG A 171 -4.16 -2.82 14.12
CA ARG A 171 -3.28 -1.76 14.64
C ARG A 171 -4.01 -0.86 15.66
N GLU A 172 -5.26 -0.50 15.39
CA GLU A 172 -6.13 0.29 16.28
C GLU A 172 -6.41 -0.43 17.61
N SER A 173 -6.44 -1.77 17.57
CA SER A 173 -6.55 -2.62 18.76
C SER A 173 -5.19 -2.90 19.43
N GLY A 174 -4.12 -2.21 19.05
CA GLY A 174 -2.76 -2.40 19.59
C GLY A 174 -2.03 -3.66 19.11
N GLN A 175 -2.66 -4.47 18.25
CA GLN A 175 -2.06 -5.70 17.72
C GLN A 175 -1.28 -5.43 16.44
N THR A 176 -0.12 -4.78 16.56
CA THR A 176 0.72 -4.38 15.41
C THR A 176 1.64 -5.49 14.88
N VAL A 177 1.94 -6.47 15.71
CA VAL A 177 2.87 -7.58 15.39
C VAL A 177 2.27 -8.54 14.35
N LEU A 178 0.96 -8.79 14.41
CA LEU A 178 0.30 -9.71 13.47
C LEU A 178 0.30 -9.19 12.03
N PRO A 179 -0.12 -7.95 11.75
CA PRO A 179 0.02 -7.34 10.41
C PRO A 179 1.48 -7.30 9.94
N MET A 180 2.43 -6.99 10.81
CA MET A 180 3.86 -7.01 10.48
C MET A 180 4.31 -8.39 9.99
N LYS A 181 4.00 -9.46 10.73
CA LYS A 181 4.37 -10.84 10.33
C LYS A 181 3.73 -11.24 9.00
N ALA A 182 2.45 -10.91 8.80
CA ALA A 182 1.75 -11.17 7.53
C ALA A 182 2.41 -10.45 6.35
N SER A 183 2.77 -9.17 6.51
CA SER A 183 3.49 -8.41 5.48
C SER A 183 4.89 -8.98 5.21
N MET A 184 5.63 -9.39 6.23
CA MET A 184 6.94 -10.02 6.04
C MET A 184 6.83 -11.31 5.23
N LEU A 185 5.83 -12.15 5.51
CA LEU A 185 5.59 -13.37 4.73
C LEU A 185 5.24 -13.04 3.28
N ALA A 186 4.35 -12.06 3.05
CA ALA A 186 3.99 -11.61 1.72
C ALA A 186 5.20 -11.08 0.93
N MET A 187 6.11 -10.34 1.59
CA MET A 187 7.35 -9.85 0.97
C MET A 187 8.30 -10.98 0.57
N VAL A 188 8.47 -11.99 1.42
CA VAL A 188 9.29 -13.16 1.09
C VAL A 188 8.73 -13.89 -0.13
N VAL A 189 7.41 -14.09 -0.17
CA VAL A 189 6.73 -14.70 -1.31
C VAL A 189 6.92 -13.85 -2.58
N ASN A 190 6.70 -12.55 -2.50
CA ASN A 190 6.91 -11.61 -3.61
C ASN A 190 8.36 -11.68 -4.13
N PHE A 191 9.36 -11.61 -3.24
CA PHE A 191 10.76 -11.70 -3.62
C PHE A 191 11.11 -13.02 -4.33
N ILE A 192 10.58 -14.15 -3.83
CA ILE A 192 10.78 -15.47 -4.49
C ILE A 192 10.17 -15.48 -5.88
N PHE A 193 8.93 -14.99 -6.03
CA PHE A 193 8.27 -14.94 -7.34
C PHE A 193 8.99 -14.00 -8.31
N ASN A 194 9.43 -12.83 -7.86
CA ASN A 194 10.18 -11.90 -8.69
C ASN A 194 11.53 -12.50 -9.12
N ALA A 195 12.25 -13.15 -8.21
CA ALA A 195 13.49 -13.82 -8.54
C ALA A 195 13.28 -14.96 -9.57
N LEU A 196 12.22 -15.76 -9.41
CA LEU A 196 11.89 -16.84 -10.34
C LEU A 196 11.42 -16.32 -11.71
N LEU A 197 10.50 -15.35 -11.72
CA LEU A 197 9.87 -14.92 -12.97
C LEU A 197 10.73 -13.92 -13.74
N ILE A 198 11.42 -13.01 -13.08
CA ILE A 198 12.22 -11.99 -13.75
C ILE A 198 13.65 -12.48 -13.95
N CYS A 199 14.33 -12.95 -12.91
CA CYS A 199 15.75 -13.33 -13.05
C CYS A 199 15.95 -14.65 -13.78
N LEU A 200 15.11 -15.68 -13.54
CA LEU A 200 15.30 -17.00 -14.15
C LEU A 200 14.65 -17.13 -15.53
N LEU A 201 13.45 -16.60 -15.72
CA LEU A 201 12.73 -16.76 -16.99
C LEU A 201 13.09 -15.69 -18.03
N TYR A 202 13.36 -14.44 -17.57
CA TYR A 202 13.61 -13.33 -18.47
C TYR A 202 15.10 -13.13 -18.80
N THR A 203 16.03 -13.52 -17.93
CA THR A 203 17.48 -13.42 -18.17
C THR A 203 18.09 -14.66 -18.82
N SER A 204 17.30 -15.69 -19.13
CA SER A 204 17.83 -16.79 -19.94
C SER A 204 18.16 -16.25 -21.34
N PRO A 205 19.41 -16.41 -21.84
CA PRO A 205 19.81 -15.88 -23.13
C PRO A 205 18.88 -16.37 -24.22
N SER A 206 18.30 -15.44 -24.98
CA SER A 206 17.47 -15.79 -26.15
C SER A 206 18.30 -16.68 -27.11
N PRO A 207 17.72 -17.71 -27.74
CA PRO A 207 18.40 -18.47 -28.75
C PRO A 207 18.96 -17.64 -29.92
N ARG A 208 18.54 -16.38 -30.04
CA ARG A 208 19.08 -15.41 -31.03
C ARG A 208 20.39 -14.76 -30.59
N ASP A 209 20.68 -14.65 -29.30
CA ASP A 209 21.93 -14.06 -28.79
C ASP A 209 23.09 -15.07 -28.83
N MET A 210 22.78 -16.38 -28.86
CA MET A 210 23.79 -17.42 -29.01
C MET A 210 24.25 -17.66 -30.48
N ARG A 211 23.70 -16.90 -31.45
CA ARG A 211 24.09 -17.00 -32.89
C ARG A 211 24.89 -15.81 -33.41
N ARG A 212 25.39 -14.94 -32.50
CA ARG A 212 26.32 -13.86 -32.88
C ARG A 212 27.72 -14.12 -32.40
#